data_581557d439baf8fbae5cc204d47d706b
#
_entry.id   581557d439baf8fbae5cc204d47d706b
#
_cell.length_a   1.000
_cell.length_b   1.000
_cell.length_c   1.000
_cell.angle_alpha   90.00
_cell.angle_beta   90.00
_cell.angle_gamma   90.00
#
_symmetry.space_group_name_H-M   'P 1'
#
loop_
_entity.id
_entity.type
_entity.pdbx_description
1 polymer ?
#
loop_
_entity_poly.entity_id
_entity_poly.type
_entity_poly.pdbx_seq_one_letter_code
_entity_poly.pdbx_strand_id
1 'polypeptide(L)'
;DFELVAGAFSSDPEKSRQTGEELGLDPSRVYGSWIEMAEKESQLPEGERIDAVSIVTPNHVHAGPIIEFMNMGFHVICDKPLTTSSENAEDIRDVVNGSDRVFALTHNYIGYPIIREARDFVQGGGIGKVQKVYAEYLQGWLVDALEETGQKQASWRTDPKQSGPGGSLGDIGTHAFNLLEHISGEKVTRVMAQRRMFVPGRRVDDDAMVMMELSGGGNGMLCSSQVCSGRENGLKIRIFGTEGGIEWDQEHPNDLKITYKDKGSEIRRPGNAYLGEDVGKFSRIPA
;
A
#
# COMPACT_ATOMS: atom_id res chain seq x y z
N ASP A 1 -4.58 -12.37 16.57
CA ASP A 1 -3.81 -13.33 15.76
C ASP A 1 -4.78 -13.99 14.78
N PHE A 2 -4.29 -14.39 13.59
CA PHE A 2 -5.06 -15.08 12.57
C PHE A 2 -4.58 -16.52 12.45
N GLU A 3 -5.48 -17.43 12.14
CA GLU A 3 -5.20 -18.80 11.76
C GLU A 3 -5.58 -19.02 10.30
N LEU A 4 -4.69 -19.65 9.53
CA LEU A 4 -4.96 -20.01 8.14
C LEU A 4 -5.70 -21.35 8.12
N VAL A 5 -6.96 -21.34 7.70
CA VAL A 5 -7.85 -22.51 7.74
C VAL A 5 -8.32 -22.96 6.36
N ALA A 6 -8.22 -22.12 5.35
CA ALA A 6 -8.68 -22.39 3.99
C ALA A 6 -7.92 -21.55 2.97
N GLY A 7 -7.91 -21.96 1.70
CA GLY A 7 -7.31 -21.14 0.66
C GLY A 7 -7.48 -21.62 -0.77
N ALA A 8 -7.33 -20.68 -1.70
CA ALA A 8 -7.14 -20.91 -3.13
C ALA A 8 -5.80 -20.27 -3.53
N PHE A 9 -4.76 -21.06 -3.64
CA PHE A 9 -3.36 -20.59 -3.69
C PHE A 9 -2.82 -20.40 -5.12
N SER A 10 -3.56 -20.85 -6.13
CA SER A 10 -3.17 -20.74 -7.53
C SER A 10 -4.39 -20.77 -8.44
N SER A 11 -4.24 -20.20 -9.64
CA SER A 11 -5.21 -20.42 -10.74
C SER A 11 -5.12 -21.82 -11.35
N ASP A 12 -4.05 -22.57 -11.03
CA ASP A 12 -3.91 -23.99 -11.35
C ASP A 12 -4.37 -24.79 -10.13
N PRO A 13 -5.49 -25.56 -10.23
CA PRO A 13 -6.03 -26.29 -9.09
C PRO A 13 -5.08 -27.30 -8.46
N GLU A 14 -4.22 -27.93 -9.26
CA GLU A 14 -3.25 -28.89 -8.76
C GLU A 14 -2.16 -28.23 -7.92
N LYS A 15 -1.67 -27.06 -8.38
CA LYS A 15 -0.73 -26.24 -7.58
C LYS A 15 -1.39 -25.70 -6.32
N SER A 16 -2.67 -25.33 -6.39
CA SER A 16 -3.40 -24.90 -5.21
C SER A 16 -3.46 -26.03 -4.17
N ARG A 17 -3.78 -27.24 -4.60
CA ARG A 17 -3.82 -28.44 -3.75
C ARG A 17 -2.46 -28.72 -3.10
N GLN A 18 -1.38 -28.75 -3.89
CA GLN A 18 -0.02 -28.96 -3.39
C GLN A 18 0.39 -27.94 -2.34
N THR A 19 0.10 -26.65 -2.60
CA THR A 19 0.39 -25.58 -1.63
C THR A 19 -0.40 -25.76 -0.34
N GLY A 20 -1.68 -26.14 -0.42
CA GLY A 20 -2.49 -26.43 0.76
C GLY A 20 -1.94 -27.59 1.60
N GLU A 21 -1.47 -28.67 0.95
CA GLU A 21 -0.78 -29.80 1.61
C GLU A 21 0.52 -29.36 2.31
N GLU A 22 1.35 -28.54 1.64
CA GLU A 22 2.59 -28.00 2.21
C GLU A 22 2.32 -27.12 3.44
N LEU A 23 1.17 -26.42 3.47
CA LEU A 23 0.73 -25.59 4.59
C LEU A 23 0.02 -26.39 5.69
N GLY A 24 -0.23 -27.68 5.48
CA GLY A 24 -0.89 -28.57 6.46
C GLY A 24 -2.38 -28.32 6.62
N LEU A 25 -3.03 -27.78 5.58
CA LEU A 25 -4.47 -27.50 5.61
C LEU A 25 -5.29 -28.79 5.37
N ASP A 26 -6.52 -28.78 5.88
CA ASP A 26 -7.53 -29.78 5.53
C ASP A 26 -7.76 -29.76 4.00
N PRO A 27 -7.56 -30.89 3.29
CA PRO A 27 -7.77 -30.94 1.85
C PRO A 27 -9.17 -30.51 1.40
N SER A 28 -10.19 -30.66 2.24
CA SER A 28 -11.56 -30.19 1.96
C SER A 28 -11.72 -28.67 1.98
N ARG A 29 -10.73 -27.96 2.54
CA ARG A 29 -10.67 -26.51 2.65
C ARG A 29 -9.64 -25.87 1.70
N VAL A 30 -9.12 -26.65 0.75
CA VAL A 30 -8.21 -26.18 -0.31
C VAL A 30 -8.95 -26.19 -1.63
N TYR A 31 -9.14 -25.01 -2.21
CA TYR A 31 -9.99 -24.79 -3.37
C TYR A 31 -9.19 -24.57 -4.65
N GLY A 32 -9.78 -24.97 -5.78
CA GLY A 32 -9.20 -24.78 -7.11
C GLY A 32 -9.30 -23.35 -7.65
N SER A 33 -10.20 -22.54 -7.06
CA SER A 33 -10.36 -21.14 -7.40
C SER A 33 -10.94 -20.35 -6.23
N TRP A 34 -10.73 -19.01 -6.26
CA TRP A 34 -11.34 -18.12 -5.27
C TRP A 34 -12.89 -18.10 -5.37
N ILE A 35 -13.48 -18.35 -6.55
CA ILE A 35 -14.92 -18.45 -6.74
C ILE A 35 -15.45 -19.66 -5.97
N GLU A 36 -14.84 -20.84 -6.19
CA GLU A 36 -15.20 -22.06 -5.47
C GLU A 36 -15.06 -21.88 -3.95
N MET A 37 -13.98 -21.20 -3.52
CA MET A 37 -13.76 -20.88 -2.12
C MET A 37 -14.90 -20.03 -1.55
N ALA A 38 -15.25 -18.94 -2.22
CA ALA A 38 -16.31 -18.04 -1.78
C ALA A 38 -17.65 -18.77 -1.65
N GLU A 39 -18.03 -19.54 -2.68
CA GLU A 39 -19.28 -20.32 -2.69
C GLU A 39 -19.35 -21.36 -1.56
N LYS A 40 -18.30 -22.17 -1.40
CA LYS A 40 -18.29 -23.24 -0.39
C LYS A 40 -18.20 -22.71 1.03
N GLU A 41 -17.35 -21.72 1.26
CA GLU A 41 -17.20 -21.12 2.59
C GLU A 41 -18.49 -20.42 3.03
N SER A 42 -19.24 -19.78 2.12
CA SER A 42 -20.50 -19.12 2.45
C SER A 42 -21.61 -20.09 2.88
N GLN A 43 -21.49 -21.38 2.51
CA GLN A 43 -22.44 -22.43 2.87
C GLN A 43 -22.15 -23.09 4.23
N LEU A 44 -20.95 -22.86 4.79
CA LEU A 44 -20.60 -23.39 6.10
C LEU A 44 -21.30 -22.62 7.22
N PRO A 45 -21.60 -23.27 8.35
CA PRO A 45 -22.15 -22.60 9.52
C PRO A 45 -21.22 -21.48 10.04
N GLU A 46 -21.81 -20.48 10.67
CA GLU A 46 -21.07 -19.46 11.39
C GLU A 46 -20.22 -20.12 12.49
N GLY A 47 -18.94 -19.75 12.55
CA GLY A 47 -17.92 -20.36 13.44
C GLY A 47 -17.15 -21.54 12.84
N GLU A 48 -17.60 -22.08 11.68
CA GLU A 48 -16.85 -23.07 10.90
C GLU A 48 -16.26 -22.45 9.62
N ARG A 49 -16.96 -21.49 9.01
CA ARG A 49 -16.50 -20.76 7.83
C ARG A 49 -15.36 -19.80 8.18
N ILE A 50 -14.66 -19.35 7.16
CA ILE A 50 -13.67 -18.27 7.34
C ILE A 50 -14.33 -16.99 7.87
N ASP A 51 -13.63 -16.23 8.69
CA ASP A 51 -14.06 -14.89 9.11
C ASP A 51 -13.60 -13.82 8.10
N ALA A 52 -12.41 -14.01 7.55
CA ALA A 52 -11.76 -13.04 6.65
C ALA A 52 -10.99 -13.74 5.53
N VAL A 53 -10.91 -13.10 4.38
CA VAL A 53 -10.06 -13.50 3.27
C VAL A 53 -8.93 -12.50 3.05
N SER A 54 -7.72 -13.02 2.79
CA SER A 54 -6.57 -12.21 2.35
C SER A 54 -6.34 -12.39 0.86
N ILE A 55 -6.43 -11.31 0.09
CA ILE A 55 -6.28 -11.28 -1.36
C ILE A 55 -4.89 -10.74 -1.70
N VAL A 56 -4.01 -11.61 -2.21
CA VAL A 56 -2.62 -11.31 -2.57
C VAL A 56 -2.31 -11.68 -4.03
N THR A 57 -3.32 -11.60 -4.87
CA THR A 57 -3.26 -11.90 -6.30
C THR A 57 -2.60 -10.76 -7.09
N PRO A 58 -2.30 -10.94 -8.40
CA PRO A 58 -1.96 -9.81 -9.27
C PRO A 58 -3.08 -8.76 -9.33
N ASN A 59 -2.70 -7.49 -9.53
CA ASN A 59 -3.57 -6.33 -9.39
C ASN A 59 -4.92 -6.42 -10.14
N HIS A 60 -4.91 -6.96 -11.35
CA HIS A 60 -6.10 -7.08 -12.19
C HIS A 60 -7.16 -8.07 -11.67
N VAL A 61 -6.78 -8.91 -10.71
CA VAL A 61 -7.69 -9.91 -10.11
C VAL A 61 -8.36 -9.38 -8.85
N HIS A 62 -7.89 -8.28 -8.24
CA HIS A 62 -8.34 -7.83 -6.92
C HIS A 62 -9.85 -7.57 -6.84
N ALA A 63 -10.43 -6.88 -7.83
CA ALA A 63 -11.82 -6.41 -7.76
C ALA A 63 -12.84 -7.54 -7.61
N GLY A 64 -12.72 -8.61 -8.42
CA GLY A 64 -13.66 -9.73 -8.39
C GLY A 64 -13.79 -10.35 -7.00
N PRO A 65 -12.72 -10.90 -6.42
CA PRO A 65 -12.81 -11.50 -5.09
C PRO A 65 -13.17 -10.49 -3.99
N ILE A 66 -12.75 -9.22 -4.05
CA ILE A 66 -13.18 -8.22 -3.06
C ILE A 66 -14.70 -8.12 -3.05
N ILE A 67 -15.31 -7.90 -4.21
CA ILE A 67 -16.75 -7.71 -4.35
C ILE A 67 -17.50 -8.96 -3.90
N GLU A 68 -17.06 -10.14 -4.35
CA GLU A 68 -17.72 -11.40 -4.06
C GLU A 68 -17.69 -11.75 -2.57
N PHE A 69 -16.52 -11.76 -1.94
CA PHE A 69 -16.39 -12.08 -0.52
C PHE A 69 -17.11 -11.06 0.38
N MET A 70 -17.06 -9.77 0.05
CA MET A 70 -17.81 -8.74 0.79
C MET A 70 -19.31 -8.97 0.70
N ASN A 71 -19.87 -9.30 -0.50
CA ASN A 71 -21.28 -9.59 -0.70
C ASN A 71 -21.72 -10.86 0.02
N MET A 72 -20.84 -11.84 0.21
CA MET A 72 -21.07 -13.05 0.97
C MET A 72 -20.89 -12.88 2.49
N GLY A 73 -20.58 -11.67 2.95
CA GLY A 73 -20.51 -11.33 4.38
C GLY A 73 -19.20 -11.71 5.05
N PHE A 74 -18.08 -11.75 4.31
CA PHE A 74 -16.75 -11.96 4.83
C PHE A 74 -16.01 -10.62 5.01
N HIS A 75 -15.11 -10.55 5.98
CA HIS A 75 -14.11 -9.49 6.04
C HIS A 75 -13.06 -9.68 4.95
N VAL A 76 -12.56 -8.59 4.37
CA VAL A 76 -11.58 -8.65 3.27
C VAL A 76 -10.34 -7.83 3.59
N ILE A 77 -9.18 -8.46 3.44
CA ILE A 77 -7.88 -7.81 3.45
C ILE A 77 -7.31 -7.95 2.04
N CYS A 78 -7.06 -6.85 1.35
CA CYS A 78 -6.52 -6.88 -0.01
C CYS A 78 -5.18 -6.19 -0.10
N ASP A 79 -4.28 -6.76 -0.87
CA ASP A 79 -3.00 -6.13 -1.17
C ASP A 79 -3.18 -4.89 -2.07
N LYS A 80 -2.24 -3.97 -2.01
CA LYS A 80 -2.22 -2.76 -2.85
C LYS A 80 -1.70 -3.08 -4.27
N PRO A 81 -2.04 -2.28 -5.28
CA PRO A 81 -3.08 -1.25 -5.30
C PRO A 81 -4.48 -1.84 -5.24
N LEU A 82 -5.48 -1.03 -4.91
CA LEU A 82 -6.87 -1.49 -4.78
C LEU A 82 -7.34 -2.26 -6.01
N THR A 83 -7.11 -1.71 -7.19
CA THR A 83 -7.47 -2.29 -8.49
C THR A 83 -6.69 -1.58 -9.60
N THR A 84 -6.96 -1.96 -10.85
CA THR A 84 -6.30 -1.44 -12.06
C THR A 84 -7.14 -0.42 -12.84
N SER A 85 -8.39 -0.15 -12.41
CA SER A 85 -9.28 0.83 -13.06
C SER A 85 -10.11 1.63 -12.05
N SER A 86 -10.50 2.84 -12.42
CA SER A 86 -11.39 3.68 -11.61
C SER A 86 -12.80 3.10 -11.51
N GLU A 87 -13.29 2.46 -12.57
CA GLU A 87 -14.60 1.80 -12.58
C GLU A 87 -14.67 0.72 -11.50
N ASN A 88 -13.73 -0.22 -11.51
CA ASN A 88 -13.65 -1.25 -10.46
C ASN A 88 -13.47 -0.66 -9.06
N ALA A 89 -12.78 0.47 -8.93
CA ALA A 89 -12.61 1.13 -7.63
C ALA A 89 -13.93 1.72 -7.13
N GLU A 90 -14.77 2.23 -8.02
CA GLU A 90 -16.12 2.71 -7.69
C GLU A 90 -17.03 1.55 -7.27
N ASP A 91 -17.02 0.44 -7.99
CA ASP A 91 -17.77 -0.77 -7.63
C ASP A 91 -17.37 -1.30 -6.26
N ILE A 92 -16.07 -1.39 -5.99
CA ILE A 92 -15.55 -1.81 -4.66
C ILE A 92 -16.01 -0.83 -3.58
N ARG A 93 -15.91 0.48 -3.81
CA ARG A 93 -16.36 1.51 -2.85
C ARG A 93 -17.83 1.33 -2.50
N ASP A 94 -18.67 1.08 -3.49
CA ASP A 94 -20.11 0.96 -3.31
C ASP A 94 -20.45 -0.30 -2.50
N VAL A 95 -19.79 -1.43 -2.77
CA VAL A 95 -19.94 -2.66 -1.99
C VAL A 95 -19.43 -2.48 -0.54
N VAL A 96 -18.27 -1.86 -0.35
CA VAL A 96 -17.71 -1.59 0.98
C VAL A 96 -18.62 -0.68 1.80
N ASN A 97 -19.15 0.39 1.19
CA ASN A 97 -20.06 1.32 1.86
C ASN A 97 -21.42 0.68 2.19
N GLY A 98 -21.86 -0.32 1.42
CA GLY A 98 -23.09 -1.07 1.64
C GLY A 98 -22.96 -2.22 2.65
N SER A 99 -21.77 -2.51 3.16
CA SER A 99 -21.48 -3.66 4.03
C SER A 99 -21.14 -3.22 5.46
N ASP A 100 -21.45 -4.07 6.44
CA ASP A 100 -20.99 -3.96 7.83
C ASP A 100 -19.64 -4.67 8.07
N ARG A 101 -19.07 -5.29 7.02
CA ARG A 101 -17.82 -6.02 7.09
C ARG A 101 -16.61 -5.07 6.97
N VAL A 102 -15.51 -5.47 7.56
CA VAL A 102 -14.26 -4.72 7.46
C VAL A 102 -13.60 -4.99 6.12
N PHE A 103 -13.27 -3.93 5.40
CA PHE A 103 -12.37 -3.94 4.26
C PHE A 103 -11.06 -3.24 4.63
N ALA A 104 -9.94 -3.92 4.44
CA ALA A 104 -8.60 -3.37 4.69
C ALA A 104 -7.72 -3.47 3.45
N LEU A 105 -7.25 -2.31 2.94
CA LEU A 105 -6.24 -2.25 1.89
C LEU A 105 -4.85 -2.10 2.53
N THR A 106 -3.90 -2.99 2.17
CA THR A 106 -2.60 -3.06 2.83
C THR A 106 -1.61 -1.99 2.37
N HIS A 107 -1.88 -0.73 2.70
CA HIS A 107 -0.85 0.31 2.67
C HIS A 107 0.07 0.16 3.89
N ASN A 108 0.94 -0.85 3.86
CA ASN A 108 1.74 -1.31 5.01
C ASN A 108 2.62 -0.23 5.65
N TYR A 109 3.09 0.77 4.89
CA TYR A 109 3.96 1.82 5.43
C TYR A 109 3.27 2.74 6.44
N ILE A 110 1.95 2.94 6.35
CA ILE A 110 1.19 3.67 7.37
C ILE A 110 1.02 2.88 8.68
N GLY A 111 1.38 1.60 8.67
CA GLY A 111 1.40 0.73 9.85
C GLY A 111 2.59 0.98 10.80
N TYR A 112 3.64 1.66 10.36
CA TYR A 112 4.76 2.00 11.25
C TYR A 112 4.30 2.93 12.38
N PRO A 113 4.62 2.62 13.67
CA PRO A 113 4.25 3.50 14.78
C PRO A 113 4.73 4.94 14.59
N ILE A 114 5.94 5.12 14.05
CA ILE A 114 6.50 6.45 13.83
C ILE A 114 5.79 7.26 12.73
N ILE A 115 5.15 6.59 11.78
CA ILE A 115 4.30 7.26 10.76
C ILE A 115 3.00 7.74 11.38
N ARG A 116 2.44 7.01 12.35
CA ARG A 116 1.28 7.46 13.13
C ARG A 116 1.63 8.68 13.98
N GLU A 117 2.81 8.67 14.61
CA GLU A 117 3.35 9.85 15.32
C GLU A 117 3.51 11.04 14.38
N ALA A 118 4.07 10.83 13.19
CA ALA A 118 4.23 11.89 12.19
C ALA A 118 2.88 12.50 11.80
N ARG A 119 1.86 11.66 11.56
CA ARG A 119 0.48 12.09 11.28
C ARG A 119 -0.09 12.91 12.41
N ASP A 120 -0.06 12.36 13.61
CA ASP A 120 -0.69 13.00 14.78
C ASP A 120 0.02 14.32 15.11
N PHE A 121 1.35 14.40 14.96
CA PHE A 121 2.12 15.62 15.13
C PHE A 121 1.76 16.69 14.08
N VAL A 122 1.70 16.31 12.80
CA VAL A 122 1.40 17.25 11.69
C VAL A 122 -0.04 17.72 11.77
N GLN A 123 -1.01 16.82 11.90
CA GLN A 123 -2.42 17.16 11.95
C GLN A 123 -2.81 17.83 13.28
N GLY A 124 -2.06 17.60 14.35
CA GLY A 124 -2.16 18.34 15.61
C GLY A 124 -1.57 19.75 15.57
N GLY A 125 -1.07 20.20 14.41
CA GLY A 125 -0.54 21.56 14.22
C GLY A 125 0.93 21.75 14.60
N GLY A 126 1.66 20.65 14.86
CA GLY A 126 3.06 20.70 15.32
C GLY A 126 4.05 21.37 14.36
N ILE A 127 3.69 21.49 13.07
CA ILE A 127 4.46 22.22 12.06
C ILE A 127 3.72 23.48 11.55
N GLY A 128 2.58 23.85 12.16
CA GLY A 128 1.71 24.89 11.66
C GLY A 128 0.98 24.47 10.37
N LYS A 129 0.58 25.44 9.53
CA LYS A 129 -0.12 25.17 8.27
C LYS A 129 0.83 24.52 7.26
N VAL A 130 0.43 23.39 6.68
CA VAL A 130 1.20 22.70 5.63
C VAL A 130 1.36 23.59 4.40
N GLN A 131 2.59 23.76 3.94
CA GLN A 131 2.93 24.57 2.78
C GLN A 131 3.54 23.73 1.66
N LYS A 132 4.37 22.71 1.98
CA LYS A 132 5.09 21.95 0.99
C LYS A 132 5.22 20.49 1.42
N VAL A 133 4.96 19.56 0.48
CA VAL A 133 5.19 18.12 0.67
C VAL A 133 6.07 17.59 -0.46
N TYR A 134 7.08 16.80 -0.09
CA TYR A 134 7.89 16.02 -1.01
C TYR A 134 7.78 14.54 -0.61
N ALA A 135 7.29 13.71 -1.53
CA ALA A 135 7.25 12.28 -1.37
C ALA A 135 7.99 11.62 -2.53
N GLU A 136 8.84 10.65 -2.23
CA GLU A 136 9.57 9.91 -3.25
C GLU A 136 9.61 8.42 -2.92
N TYR A 137 9.57 7.58 -3.96
CA TYR A 137 9.87 6.18 -3.83
C TYR A 137 10.78 5.75 -4.98
N LEU A 138 12.05 5.52 -4.65
CA LEU A 138 13.10 5.27 -5.62
C LEU A 138 13.68 3.88 -5.42
N GLN A 139 13.68 3.09 -6.50
CA GLN A 139 14.28 1.77 -6.59
C GLN A 139 15.12 1.66 -7.87
N GLY A 140 16.10 0.77 -7.91
CA GLY A 140 16.95 0.56 -9.08
C GLY A 140 16.85 -0.83 -9.70
N TRP A 141 15.96 -1.69 -9.20
CA TRP A 141 15.95 -3.10 -9.56
C TRP A 141 15.43 -3.39 -10.99
N LEU A 142 14.70 -2.46 -11.60
CA LEU A 142 14.19 -2.57 -12.97
C LEU A 142 14.96 -1.72 -13.99
N VAL A 143 16.18 -1.30 -13.67
CA VAL A 143 17.03 -0.55 -14.61
C VAL A 143 17.34 -1.37 -15.88
N ASP A 144 17.43 -2.67 -15.76
CA ASP A 144 17.54 -3.60 -16.87
C ASP A 144 16.17 -4.24 -17.19
N ALA A 145 16.00 -4.72 -18.43
CA ALA A 145 14.78 -5.39 -18.89
C ALA A 145 14.64 -6.81 -18.28
N LEU A 146 14.49 -6.90 -16.95
CA LEU A 146 14.40 -8.18 -16.23
C LEU A 146 13.16 -8.99 -16.64
N GLU A 147 12.12 -8.36 -17.16
CA GLU A 147 10.95 -9.02 -17.74
C GLU A 147 11.29 -9.96 -18.91
N GLU A 148 12.36 -9.68 -19.64
CA GLU A 148 12.84 -10.51 -20.76
C GLU A 148 13.64 -11.74 -20.29
N THR A 149 14.06 -11.76 -19.03
CA THR A 149 14.83 -12.88 -18.46
C THR A 149 13.97 -13.97 -17.84
N GLY A 150 12.62 -13.79 -17.83
CA GLY A 150 11.68 -14.69 -17.15
C GLY A 150 11.57 -14.45 -15.63
N GLN A 151 12.14 -13.37 -15.12
CA GLN A 151 11.99 -13.00 -13.71
C GLN A 151 10.51 -12.68 -13.42
N LYS A 152 9.89 -13.53 -12.58
CA LYS A 152 8.44 -13.55 -12.35
C LYS A 152 7.89 -12.19 -11.91
N GLN A 153 8.58 -11.50 -10.99
CA GLN A 153 8.10 -10.25 -10.43
C GLN A 153 8.15 -9.09 -11.45
N ALA A 154 9.18 -9.07 -12.31
CA ALA A 154 9.27 -8.12 -13.39
C ALA A 154 8.22 -8.39 -14.47
N SER A 155 8.06 -9.64 -14.87
CA SER A 155 7.19 -10.05 -15.98
C SER A 155 5.74 -9.57 -15.83
N TRP A 156 5.13 -9.72 -14.64
CA TRP A 156 3.76 -9.29 -14.45
C TRP A 156 3.65 -7.77 -14.16
N ARG A 157 4.65 -7.15 -13.48
CA ARG A 157 4.62 -5.72 -13.17
C ARG A 157 4.79 -4.83 -14.40
N THR A 158 5.51 -5.31 -15.39
CA THR A 158 5.73 -4.58 -16.67
C THR A 158 4.70 -4.92 -17.74
N ASP A 159 3.79 -5.86 -17.47
CA ASP A 159 2.66 -6.17 -18.34
C ASP A 159 1.40 -5.36 -17.93
N PRO A 160 0.98 -4.38 -18.75
CA PRO A 160 -0.18 -3.53 -18.43
C PRO A 160 -1.50 -4.31 -18.30
N LYS A 161 -1.59 -5.54 -18.80
CA LYS A 161 -2.77 -6.40 -18.61
C LYS A 161 -2.88 -6.93 -17.19
N GLN A 162 -1.76 -7.04 -16.48
CA GLN A 162 -1.70 -7.59 -15.12
C GLN A 162 -1.49 -6.51 -14.07
N SER A 163 -0.59 -5.56 -14.33
CA SER A 163 -0.28 -4.47 -13.40
C SER A 163 -1.26 -3.30 -13.48
N GLY A 164 -1.98 -3.17 -14.60
CA GLY A 164 -2.76 -1.98 -14.93
C GLY A 164 -1.96 -0.95 -15.75
N PRO A 165 -2.49 0.26 -15.94
CA PRO A 165 -1.90 1.27 -16.83
C PRO A 165 -0.68 1.98 -16.24
N GLY A 166 -0.36 1.78 -14.96
CA GLY A 166 0.78 2.37 -14.26
C GLY A 166 1.80 1.31 -13.89
N GLY A 167 3.08 1.56 -14.21
CA GLY A 167 4.21 0.75 -13.76
C GLY A 167 4.72 1.24 -12.40
N SER A 168 5.80 2.00 -12.39
CA SER A 168 6.40 2.58 -11.17
C SER A 168 5.39 3.42 -10.38
N LEU A 169 4.59 4.26 -11.06
CA LEU A 169 3.57 5.08 -10.40
C LEU A 169 2.48 4.21 -9.74
N GLY A 170 2.01 3.17 -10.41
CA GLY A 170 0.99 2.25 -9.90
C GLY A 170 1.49 1.29 -8.82
N ASP A 171 2.74 0.82 -8.91
CA ASP A 171 3.33 -0.12 -7.96
C ASP A 171 3.84 0.57 -6.68
N ILE A 172 4.75 1.53 -6.83
CA ILE A 172 5.41 2.18 -5.69
C ILE A 172 4.97 3.63 -5.45
N GLY A 173 4.56 4.36 -6.50
CA GLY A 173 4.05 5.73 -6.36
C GLY A 173 2.79 5.81 -5.50
N THR A 174 1.94 4.76 -5.51
CA THR A 174 0.76 4.67 -4.64
C THR A 174 1.10 4.72 -3.15
N HIS A 175 2.22 4.15 -2.73
CA HIS A 175 2.70 4.25 -1.34
C HIS A 175 3.13 5.67 -0.97
N ALA A 176 3.89 6.33 -1.85
CA ALA A 176 4.32 7.72 -1.64
C ALA A 176 3.11 8.67 -1.60
N PHE A 177 2.12 8.46 -2.48
CA PHE A 177 0.86 9.19 -2.49
C PHE A 177 0.04 8.97 -1.21
N ASN A 178 -0.09 7.72 -0.79
CA ASN A 178 -0.81 7.37 0.43
C ASN A 178 -0.17 8.01 1.68
N LEU A 179 1.17 7.96 1.81
CA LEU A 179 1.88 8.62 2.91
C LEU A 179 1.66 10.13 2.91
N LEU A 180 1.69 10.77 1.72
CA LEU A 180 1.47 12.21 1.57
C LEU A 180 0.12 12.62 2.17
N GLU A 181 -0.98 12.01 1.71
CA GLU A 181 -2.32 12.33 2.20
C GLU A 181 -2.50 11.91 3.66
N HIS A 182 -2.00 10.72 4.03
CA HIS A 182 -2.16 10.17 5.38
C HIS A 182 -1.50 11.04 6.46
N ILE A 183 -0.26 11.51 6.21
CA ILE A 183 0.48 12.29 7.21
C ILE A 183 0.03 13.75 7.20
N SER A 184 -0.09 14.37 6.00
CA SER A 184 -0.45 15.78 5.91
C SER A 184 -1.90 16.06 6.30
N GLY A 185 -2.81 15.10 6.13
CA GLY A 185 -4.27 15.30 6.23
C GLY A 185 -4.85 16.07 5.04
N GLU A 186 -4.02 16.47 4.10
CA GLU A 186 -4.43 17.23 2.91
C GLU A 186 -4.85 16.31 1.78
N LYS A 187 -5.78 16.76 0.95
CA LYS A 187 -6.18 16.08 -0.28
C LYS A 187 -5.53 16.70 -1.51
N VAL A 188 -5.13 15.87 -2.44
CA VAL A 188 -4.64 16.34 -3.75
C VAL A 188 -5.84 16.79 -4.58
N THR A 189 -5.83 18.05 -5.03
CA THR A 189 -6.93 18.67 -5.79
C THR A 189 -6.62 18.84 -7.27
N ARG A 190 -5.35 19.01 -7.62
CA ARG A 190 -4.88 19.12 -9.01
C ARG A 190 -3.50 18.49 -9.15
N VAL A 191 -3.24 17.94 -10.35
CA VAL A 191 -1.96 17.33 -10.69
C VAL A 191 -1.47 17.78 -12.06
N MET A 192 -0.14 17.85 -12.19
CA MET A 192 0.58 17.87 -13.45
C MET A 192 1.66 16.80 -13.38
N ALA A 193 1.67 15.86 -14.33
CA ALA A 193 2.53 14.69 -14.26
C ALA A 193 3.30 14.47 -15.55
N GLN A 194 4.52 13.98 -15.42
CA GLN A 194 5.32 13.40 -16.49
C GLN A 194 5.58 11.94 -16.16
N ARG A 195 5.28 11.06 -17.11
CA ARG A 195 5.60 9.63 -17.04
C ARG A 195 6.62 9.30 -18.14
N ARG A 196 7.58 8.43 -17.84
CA ARG A 196 8.63 8.00 -18.76
C ARG A 196 8.79 6.48 -18.74
N MET A 197 9.19 5.94 -19.87
CA MET A 197 9.70 4.60 -20.06
C MET A 197 11.15 4.75 -20.54
N PHE A 198 12.11 4.57 -19.63
CA PHE A 198 13.54 4.66 -19.95
C PHE A 198 14.06 3.35 -20.51
N VAL A 199 13.51 2.21 -20.06
CA VAL A 199 13.91 0.90 -20.57
C VAL A 199 13.21 0.64 -21.89
N PRO A 200 13.96 0.41 -22.99
CA PRO A 200 13.38 0.19 -24.32
C PRO A 200 12.39 -0.97 -24.34
N GLY A 201 11.27 -0.81 -25.05
CA GLY A 201 10.22 -1.83 -25.20
C GLY A 201 9.24 -1.94 -24.06
N ARG A 202 9.49 -1.31 -22.92
CA ARG A 202 8.58 -1.29 -21.78
C ARG A 202 7.30 -0.55 -22.09
N ARG A 203 6.15 -1.08 -21.64
CA ARG A 203 4.81 -0.55 -21.98
C ARG A 203 4.13 0.21 -20.85
N VAL A 204 4.70 0.17 -19.66
CA VAL A 204 4.28 0.93 -18.48
C VAL A 204 5.42 1.82 -18.03
N ASP A 205 5.12 2.87 -17.27
CA ASP A 205 6.15 3.77 -16.75
C ASP A 205 7.12 3.05 -15.81
N ASP A 206 8.39 3.34 -15.97
CA ASP A 206 9.44 3.00 -14.99
C ASP A 206 9.90 4.22 -14.18
N ASP A 207 9.41 5.40 -14.56
CA ASP A 207 9.66 6.68 -13.89
C ASP A 207 8.45 7.61 -14.01
N ALA A 208 8.14 8.34 -12.93
CA ALA A 208 7.10 9.35 -12.91
C ALA A 208 7.44 10.49 -11.95
N MET A 209 7.19 11.72 -12.40
CA MET A 209 7.21 12.94 -11.60
C MET A 209 5.84 13.58 -11.59
N VAL A 210 5.32 13.94 -10.41
CA VAL A 210 4.00 14.54 -10.25
C VAL A 210 4.12 15.80 -9.39
N MET A 211 3.66 16.92 -9.91
CA MET A 211 3.42 18.15 -9.15
C MET A 211 1.95 18.22 -8.74
N MET A 212 1.65 18.69 -7.54
CA MET A 212 0.31 18.65 -6.95
C MET A 212 -0.04 19.95 -6.26
N GLU A 213 -1.34 20.32 -6.32
CA GLU A 213 -1.94 21.31 -5.43
C GLU A 213 -2.71 20.57 -4.33
N LEU A 214 -2.58 21.05 -3.09
CA LEU A 214 -3.21 20.46 -1.92
C LEU A 214 -4.41 21.27 -1.46
N SER A 215 -5.37 20.64 -0.81
CA SER A 215 -6.64 21.23 -0.36
C SER A 215 -6.46 22.44 0.54
N GLY A 216 -5.45 22.46 1.40
CA GLY A 216 -5.09 23.59 2.26
C GLY A 216 -4.34 24.73 1.55
N GLY A 217 -4.12 24.63 0.23
CA GLY A 217 -3.39 25.61 -0.59
C GLY A 217 -1.87 25.43 -0.60
N GLY A 218 -1.37 24.34 -0.02
CA GLY A 218 0.03 23.93 -0.15
C GLY A 218 0.31 23.27 -1.51
N ASN A 219 1.61 22.99 -1.79
CA ASN A 219 2.05 22.29 -2.99
C ASN A 219 2.75 20.97 -2.63
N GLY A 220 2.54 19.94 -3.45
CA GLY A 220 3.21 18.67 -3.34
C GLY A 220 4.06 18.33 -4.57
N MET A 221 5.06 17.49 -4.36
CA MET A 221 5.79 16.81 -5.42
C MET A 221 5.93 15.34 -5.04
N LEU A 222 5.65 14.45 -6.00
CA LEU A 222 5.89 13.03 -5.87
C LEU A 222 6.81 12.56 -7.00
N CYS A 223 7.80 11.75 -6.66
CA CYS A 223 8.65 11.04 -7.61
C CYS A 223 8.56 9.54 -7.32
N SER A 224 8.30 8.74 -8.35
CA SER A 224 8.41 7.29 -8.27
C SER A 224 9.25 6.76 -9.42
N SER A 225 10.24 5.94 -9.13
CA SER A 225 11.13 5.41 -10.14
C SER A 225 11.65 4.04 -9.76
N GLN A 226 11.68 3.12 -10.71
CA GLN A 226 12.26 1.79 -10.55
C GLN A 226 13.58 1.62 -11.34
N VAL A 227 14.09 2.73 -11.87
CA VAL A 227 15.33 2.79 -12.67
C VAL A 227 16.41 3.70 -12.04
N CYS A 228 16.29 3.99 -10.75
CA CYS A 228 17.29 4.74 -9.99
C CYS A 228 18.41 3.81 -9.50
N SER A 229 19.39 3.54 -10.35
CA SER A 229 20.52 2.64 -10.04
C SER A 229 21.15 2.94 -8.67
N GLY A 230 21.36 1.91 -7.86
CA GLY A 230 21.95 2.03 -6.52
C GLY A 230 20.95 2.39 -5.42
N ARG A 231 19.64 2.56 -5.75
CA ARG A 231 18.57 2.64 -4.75
C ARG A 231 17.96 1.28 -4.52
N GLU A 232 17.77 0.93 -3.25
CA GLU A 232 17.17 -0.35 -2.83
C GLU A 232 15.67 -0.20 -2.61
N ASN A 233 15.27 0.55 -1.58
CA ASN A 233 13.86 0.74 -1.21
C ASN A 233 13.60 2.15 -0.64
N GLY A 234 14.01 3.17 -1.37
CA GLY A 234 14.06 4.57 -0.93
C GLY A 234 12.71 5.27 -0.92
N LEU A 235 11.77 4.83 -0.06
CA LEU A 235 10.55 5.57 0.22
C LEU A 235 10.82 6.65 1.25
N LYS A 236 10.57 7.90 0.90
CA LYS A 236 10.87 9.06 1.74
C LYS A 236 9.77 10.11 1.66
N ILE A 237 9.52 10.78 2.78
CA ILE A 237 8.60 11.91 2.84
C ILE A 237 9.18 13.07 3.66
N ARG A 238 8.95 14.30 3.18
CA ARG A 238 9.26 15.54 3.87
C ARG A 238 8.05 16.46 3.78
N ILE A 239 7.63 17.01 4.93
CA ILE A 239 6.50 17.93 5.01
C ILE A 239 6.96 19.17 5.74
N PHE A 240 6.73 20.33 5.15
CA PHE A 240 7.09 21.63 5.70
C PHE A 240 5.83 22.49 5.88
N GLY A 241 5.71 23.07 7.04
CA GLY A 241 4.68 24.02 7.39
C GLY A 241 5.24 25.36 7.82
N THR A 242 4.37 26.23 8.34
CA THR A 242 4.73 27.60 8.75
C THR A 242 5.63 27.65 9.99
N GLU A 243 5.60 26.63 10.84
CA GLU A 243 6.32 26.58 12.13
C GLU A 243 7.41 25.51 12.21
N GLY A 244 7.52 24.68 11.19
CA GLY A 244 8.53 23.62 11.16
C GLY A 244 8.33 22.61 10.05
N GLY A 245 8.99 21.45 10.17
CA GLY A 245 8.86 20.38 9.20
C GLY A 245 9.20 19.03 9.79
N ILE A 246 8.86 17.99 9.06
CA ILE A 246 9.21 16.60 9.36
C ILE A 246 9.91 15.95 8.19
N GLU A 247 10.77 14.98 8.48
CA GLU A 247 11.39 14.08 7.50
C GLU A 247 11.34 12.65 8.03
N TRP A 248 10.95 11.70 7.15
CA TRP A 248 11.03 10.27 7.41
C TRP A 248 11.57 9.55 6.19
N ASP A 249 12.35 8.49 6.44
CA ASP A 249 13.00 7.65 5.42
C ASP A 249 12.81 6.19 5.80
N GLN A 250 12.29 5.38 4.90
CA GLN A 250 11.99 3.97 5.13
C GLN A 250 13.24 3.13 5.36
N GLU A 251 14.41 3.56 4.87
CA GLU A 251 15.68 2.87 5.14
C GLU A 251 16.19 3.12 6.58
N HIS A 252 15.61 4.12 7.25
CA HIS A 252 15.75 4.40 8.68
C HIS A 252 14.36 4.47 9.36
N PRO A 253 13.56 3.39 9.34
CA PRO A 253 12.11 3.44 9.52
C PRO A 253 11.67 3.87 10.92
N ASN A 254 12.56 3.82 11.88
CA ASN A 254 12.29 4.20 13.27
C ASN A 254 12.64 5.66 13.60
N ASP A 255 13.25 6.41 12.70
CA ASP A 255 13.68 7.78 12.94
C ASP A 255 12.72 8.77 12.26
N LEU A 256 12.01 9.58 13.04
CA LEU A 256 11.28 10.74 12.58
C LEU A 256 12.04 11.99 12.99
N LYS A 257 12.63 12.69 12.02
CA LYS A 257 13.25 13.98 12.24
C LYS A 257 12.21 15.09 12.21
N ILE A 258 12.17 15.89 13.27
CA ILE A 258 11.33 17.10 13.36
C ILE A 258 12.27 18.32 13.42
N THR A 259 11.98 19.31 12.61
CA THR A 259 12.68 20.60 12.60
C THR A 259 11.71 21.72 12.97
N TYR A 260 12.15 22.68 13.73
CA TYR A 260 11.33 23.80 14.19
C TYR A 260 11.89 25.12 13.65
N LYS A 261 11.02 26.09 13.46
CA LYS A 261 11.39 27.42 12.99
C LYS A 261 12.29 28.17 13.98
N ASP A 262 11.95 28.07 15.27
CA ASP A 262 12.57 28.90 16.31
C ASP A 262 13.48 28.14 17.27
N LYS A 263 13.65 26.84 17.10
CA LYS A 263 14.53 25.98 17.90
C LYS A 263 15.18 24.90 17.03
N GLY A 264 16.11 24.14 17.61
CA GLY A 264 16.81 23.07 16.92
C GLY A 264 15.87 21.94 16.45
N SER A 265 16.46 20.88 15.90
CA SER A 265 15.76 19.68 15.48
C SER A 265 15.81 18.59 16.56
N GLU A 266 14.84 17.67 16.49
CA GLU A 266 14.82 16.46 17.30
C GLU A 266 14.56 15.22 16.44
N ILE A 267 14.91 14.04 16.93
CA ILE A 267 14.56 12.76 16.35
C ILE A 267 13.65 12.04 17.33
N ARG A 268 12.43 11.70 16.90
CA ARG A 268 11.52 10.83 17.63
C ARG A 268 11.66 9.39 17.20
N ARG A 269 11.55 8.46 18.14
CA ARG A 269 11.64 7.01 17.92
C ARG A 269 10.49 6.28 18.58
N PRO A 270 10.01 5.13 18.00
CA PRO A 270 8.96 4.32 18.62
C PRO A 270 9.38 3.82 20.02
N GLY A 271 8.38 3.48 20.84
CA GLY A 271 8.61 2.90 22.17
C GLY A 271 8.99 3.86 23.29
N ASN A 272 9.08 5.15 23.02
CA ASN A 272 9.42 6.17 24.02
C ASN A 272 8.17 6.82 24.63
N ALA A 273 8.29 7.25 25.89
CA ALA A 273 7.19 7.83 26.66
C ALA A 273 6.68 9.20 26.17
N TYR A 274 7.43 9.85 25.26
CA TYR A 274 6.99 11.12 24.66
C TYR A 274 6.03 10.95 23.47
N LEU A 275 5.84 9.71 23.00
CA LEU A 275 4.84 9.41 21.98
C LEU A 275 3.44 9.44 22.55
N GLY A 276 2.46 9.80 21.72
CA GLY A 276 1.06 9.74 22.11
C GLY A 276 0.63 8.33 22.51
N GLU A 277 -0.34 8.23 23.44
CA GLU A 277 -0.81 6.93 23.98
C GLU A 277 -1.27 5.98 22.88
N ASP A 278 -1.97 6.50 21.85
CA ASP A 278 -2.46 5.70 20.73
C ASP A 278 -1.33 5.17 19.85
N VAL A 279 -0.26 5.92 19.69
CA VAL A 279 0.95 5.47 18.97
C VAL A 279 1.64 4.35 19.74
N GLY A 280 1.74 4.48 21.06
CA GLY A 280 2.35 3.49 21.95
C GLY A 280 1.71 2.11 21.86
N LYS A 281 0.39 2.03 21.65
CA LYS A 281 -0.36 0.77 21.49
C LYS A 281 0.10 -0.08 20.30
N PHE A 282 0.68 0.53 19.27
CA PHE A 282 1.19 -0.15 18.06
C PHE A 282 2.68 -0.49 18.15
N SER A 283 3.36 -0.06 19.19
CA SER A 283 4.77 -0.38 19.44
C SER A 283 4.86 -1.68 20.25
N ARG A 284 5.14 -2.79 19.59
CA ARG A 284 5.23 -4.12 20.24
C ARG A 284 6.52 -4.31 21.05
N ILE A 285 7.53 -3.51 20.78
CA ILE A 285 8.85 -3.60 21.40
C ILE A 285 9.15 -2.25 22.05
N PRO A 286 9.47 -2.20 23.36
CA PRO A 286 9.98 -0.99 23.98
C PRO A 286 11.31 -0.59 23.33
N ALA A 287 11.58 0.71 23.30
CA ALA A 287 12.83 1.24 22.74
C ALA A 287 14.04 0.86 23.60
#